data_cfbcdac139688a423dddd07eb05b0201
#
_entry.id   cfbcdac139688a423dddd07eb05b0201
#
_cell.length_a   1.000
_cell.length_b   1.000
_cell.length_c   1.000
_cell.angle_alpha   90.00
_cell.angle_beta   90.00
_cell.angle_gamma   90.00
#
_symmetry.space_group_name_H-M   'P 1'
#
loop_
_entity.id
_entity.type
_entity.pdbx_description
1 polymer ?
#
loop_
_entity_poly.entity_id
_entity_poly.type
_entity_poly.pdbx_seq_one_letter_code
_entity_poly.pdbx_strand_id
1 'polypeptide(L)'
;MPPPRKSPPACPIERTIVVLSGRWKAMILWHLFDAPKRYTDVARLIPAVSQRALTQALRELESDGVIHRDGTRWTVSALGKRLRPTLGAMMEWGETHRLWSATRDATRSAGD
;
A
#
# COMPACT_ATOMS: atom_id res chain seq x y z
N MET A 1 5.31 14.47 -16.24
CA MET A 1 6.14 13.40 -15.71
C MET A 1 6.59 13.76 -14.30
N PRO A 2 6.40 12.88 -13.34
CA PRO A 2 6.88 13.21 -12.00
C PRO A 2 8.42 13.28 -11.99
N PRO A 3 9.01 14.09 -11.10
CA PRO A 3 10.47 14.11 -10.99
C PRO A 3 10.99 12.72 -10.59
N PRO A 4 12.19 12.35 -11.04
CA PRO A 4 12.75 11.05 -10.65
C PRO A 4 12.94 11.01 -9.14
N ARG A 5 12.64 9.89 -8.54
CA ARG A 5 12.87 9.68 -7.10
C ARG A 5 14.37 9.55 -6.85
N LYS A 6 14.77 9.91 -5.65
CA LYS A 6 16.14 9.67 -5.21
C LYS A 6 16.45 8.18 -5.31
N SER A 7 17.70 7.83 -5.51
CA SER A 7 18.12 6.43 -5.53
C SER A 7 17.62 5.72 -4.28
N PRO A 8 17.04 4.53 -4.43
CA PRO A 8 16.52 3.80 -3.27
C PRO A 8 17.66 3.37 -2.35
N PRO A 9 17.38 3.17 -1.05
CA PRO A 9 18.39 2.73 -0.09
C PRO A 9 19.02 1.39 -0.50
N ALA A 10 20.26 1.17 -0.06
CA ALA A 10 20.95 -0.10 -0.26
C ALA A 10 20.36 -1.22 0.63
N CYS A 11 19.90 -0.88 1.83
CA CYS A 11 19.32 -1.84 2.76
C CYS A 11 17.98 -2.40 2.22
N PRO A 12 17.85 -3.72 2.01
CA PRO A 12 16.62 -4.29 1.45
C PRO A 12 15.36 -3.97 2.25
N ILE A 13 15.44 -3.90 3.57
CA ILE A 13 14.29 -3.57 4.42
C ILE A 13 13.87 -2.13 4.19
N GLU A 14 14.81 -1.18 4.21
CA GLU A 14 14.52 0.21 3.95
C GLU A 14 13.95 0.41 2.54
N ARG A 15 14.51 -0.30 1.58
CA ARG A 15 14.05 -0.25 0.20
C ARG A 15 12.57 -0.63 0.08
N THR A 16 12.16 -1.69 0.74
CA THR A 16 10.77 -2.14 0.75
C THR A 16 9.87 -1.14 1.46
N ILE A 17 10.33 -0.60 2.60
CA ILE A 17 9.60 0.43 3.33
C ILE A 17 9.35 1.65 2.44
N VAL A 18 10.36 2.09 1.68
CA VAL A 18 10.21 3.25 0.79
C VAL A 18 9.15 2.99 -0.29
N VAL A 19 9.14 1.80 -0.89
CA VAL A 19 8.16 1.45 -1.91
C VAL A 19 6.74 1.47 -1.34
N LEU A 20 6.56 1.04 -0.10
CA LEU A 20 5.24 0.95 0.55
C LEU A 20 4.94 2.12 1.48
N SER A 21 5.83 3.11 1.57
CA SER A 21 5.69 4.22 2.50
C SER A 21 4.49 5.11 2.17
N GLY A 22 4.03 5.84 3.17
CA GLY A 22 2.84 6.66 3.07
C GLY A 22 1.60 5.87 3.46
N ARG A 23 0.48 6.56 3.52
CA ARG A 23 -0.75 5.99 4.05
C ARG A 23 -1.44 5.03 3.06
N TRP A 24 -1.27 5.25 1.75
CA TRP A 24 -2.18 4.68 0.77
C TRP A 24 -1.56 3.60 -0.13
N LYS A 25 -0.25 3.60 -0.34
CA LYS A 25 0.39 2.75 -1.36
C LYS A 25 0.18 1.26 -1.11
N ALA A 26 0.36 0.81 0.12
CA ALA A 26 0.16 -0.61 0.44
C ALA A 26 -1.30 -1.02 0.24
N MET A 27 -2.26 -0.17 0.63
CA MET A 27 -3.69 -0.44 0.43
C MET A 27 -4.06 -0.51 -1.05
N ILE A 28 -3.56 0.43 -1.83
CA ILE A 28 -3.81 0.44 -3.28
C ILE A 28 -3.30 -0.85 -3.91
N LEU A 29 -2.06 -1.21 -3.60
CA LEU A 29 -1.44 -2.42 -4.13
C LEU A 29 -2.23 -3.67 -3.73
N TRP A 30 -2.69 -3.73 -2.48
CA TRP A 30 -3.50 -4.85 -1.99
C TRP A 30 -4.76 -5.03 -2.81
N HIS A 31 -5.47 -3.94 -3.11
CA HIS A 31 -6.67 -4.01 -3.94
C HIS A 31 -6.36 -4.41 -5.38
N LEU A 32 -5.22 -3.98 -5.92
CA LEU A 32 -4.83 -4.33 -7.28
C LEU A 32 -4.44 -5.80 -7.45
N PHE A 33 -4.04 -6.49 -6.38
CA PHE A 33 -3.80 -7.92 -6.44
C PHE A 33 -5.06 -8.72 -6.81
N ASP A 34 -6.23 -8.21 -6.46
CA ASP A 34 -7.50 -8.85 -6.78
C ASP A 34 -7.76 -8.86 -8.28
N ALA A 35 -7.61 -7.71 -8.93
CA ALA A 35 -7.80 -7.56 -10.37
C ALA A 35 -7.28 -6.19 -10.83
N PRO A 36 -6.96 -6.02 -12.12
CA PRO A 36 -6.70 -4.70 -12.67
C PRO A 36 -7.89 -3.77 -12.44
N LYS A 37 -7.62 -2.50 -12.15
CA LYS A 37 -8.65 -1.53 -11.79
C LYS A 37 -8.41 -0.19 -12.46
N ARG A 38 -9.49 0.49 -12.79
CA ARG A 38 -9.45 1.87 -13.24
C ARG A 38 -9.21 2.78 -12.03
N TYR A 39 -8.77 4.01 -12.31
CA TYR A 39 -8.61 5.02 -11.28
C TYR A 39 -9.87 5.17 -10.41
N THR A 40 -11.04 5.26 -11.06
CA THR A 40 -12.32 5.44 -10.35
C THR A 40 -12.66 4.25 -9.45
N ASP A 41 -12.30 3.03 -9.85
CA ASP A 41 -12.52 1.84 -9.03
C ASP A 41 -11.69 1.87 -7.76
N VAL A 42 -10.42 2.27 -7.88
CA VAL A 42 -9.53 2.40 -6.72
C VAL A 42 -10.04 3.50 -5.78
N ALA A 43 -10.43 4.65 -6.34
CA ALA A 43 -10.97 5.75 -5.56
C ALA A 43 -12.22 5.34 -4.77
N ARG A 44 -13.06 4.49 -5.37
CA ARG A 44 -14.27 4.00 -4.70
C ARG A 44 -13.96 3.03 -3.57
N LEU A 45 -12.92 2.21 -3.73
CA LEU A 45 -12.51 1.24 -2.70
C LEU A 45 -11.83 1.90 -1.51
N ILE A 46 -11.23 3.08 -1.70
CA ILE A 46 -10.53 3.82 -0.66
C ILE A 46 -11.11 5.23 -0.59
N PRO A 47 -12.34 5.38 -0.07
CA PRO A 47 -13.04 6.68 -0.15
C PRO A 47 -12.37 7.80 0.63
N ALA A 48 -11.52 7.48 1.61
CA ALA A 48 -10.80 8.49 2.39
C ALA A 48 -9.62 9.12 1.63
N VAL A 49 -9.16 8.50 0.53
CA VAL A 49 -8.03 9.04 -0.23
C VAL A 49 -8.47 10.22 -1.10
N SER A 50 -7.73 11.33 -1.04
CA SER A 50 -7.97 12.45 -1.94
C SER A 50 -7.52 12.12 -3.36
N GLN A 51 -8.08 12.83 -4.34
CA GLN A 51 -7.68 12.66 -5.74
C GLN A 51 -6.18 12.91 -5.91
N ARG A 52 -5.66 13.94 -5.26
CA ARG A 52 -4.23 14.28 -5.31
C ARG A 52 -3.37 13.16 -4.72
N ALA A 53 -3.74 12.65 -3.55
CA ALA A 53 -2.99 11.57 -2.88
C ALA A 53 -3.04 10.28 -3.68
N LEU A 54 -4.18 9.93 -4.27
CA LEU A 54 -4.32 8.73 -5.08
C LEU A 54 -3.46 8.82 -6.34
N THR A 55 -3.50 9.94 -7.03
CA THR A 55 -2.69 10.16 -8.23
C THR A 55 -1.21 10.05 -7.91
N GLN A 56 -0.78 10.69 -6.81
CA GLN A 56 0.62 10.65 -6.38
C GLN A 56 1.06 9.24 -6.03
N ALA A 57 0.24 8.51 -5.27
CA ALA A 57 0.54 7.14 -4.87
C ALA A 57 0.66 6.21 -6.09
N LEU A 58 -0.25 6.31 -7.06
CA LEU A 58 -0.19 5.51 -8.28
C LEU A 58 1.07 5.81 -9.09
N ARG A 59 1.46 7.08 -9.19
CA ARG A 59 2.70 7.47 -9.89
C ARG A 59 3.93 6.90 -9.22
N GLU A 60 3.97 6.92 -7.90
CA GLU A 60 5.10 6.39 -7.14
C GLU A 60 5.19 4.86 -7.29
N LEU A 61 4.07 4.16 -7.20
CA LEU A 61 4.04 2.71 -7.40
C LEU A 61 4.48 2.33 -8.82
N GLU A 62 4.06 3.11 -9.80
CA GLU A 62 4.50 2.91 -11.19
C GLU A 62 6.00 3.17 -11.34
N SER A 63 6.47 4.26 -10.76
CA SER A 63 7.90 4.62 -10.80
C SER A 63 8.77 3.55 -10.16
N ASP A 64 8.28 2.91 -9.11
CA ASP A 64 9.00 1.82 -8.44
C ASP A 64 8.85 0.46 -9.16
N GLY A 65 8.10 0.43 -10.25
CA GLY A 65 8.00 -0.75 -11.10
C GLY A 65 7.05 -1.84 -10.59
N VAL A 66 6.25 -1.56 -9.56
CA VAL A 66 5.37 -2.58 -8.97
C VAL A 66 3.97 -2.60 -9.59
N ILE A 67 3.58 -1.54 -10.29
CA ILE A 67 2.37 -1.49 -11.09
C ILE A 67 2.67 -0.87 -12.45
N HIS A 68 1.80 -1.11 -13.43
CA HIS A 68 1.86 -0.42 -14.72
C HIS A 68 0.44 -0.23 -15.27
N ARG A 69 0.32 0.65 -16.24
CA ARG A 69 -0.95 0.87 -16.92
C ARG A 69 -1.10 -0.09 -18.07
N ASP A 70 -2.30 -0.64 -18.19
CA ASP A 70 -2.73 -1.43 -19.33
C ASP A 70 -4.04 -0.79 -19.82
N GLY A 71 -3.95 0.05 -20.84
CA GLY A 71 -5.07 0.86 -21.28
C GLY A 71 -5.51 1.84 -20.20
N THR A 72 -6.75 1.72 -19.74
CA THR A 72 -7.32 2.57 -18.69
C THR A 72 -7.21 1.96 -17.30
N ARG A 73 -6.57 0.78 -17.18
CA ARG A 73 -6.50 0.06 -15.91
C ARG A 73 -5.08 0.00 -15.39
N TRP A 74 -4.98 0.00 -14.07
CA TRP A 74 -3.74 -0.25 -13.35
C TRP A 74 -3.67 -1.73 -13.01
N THR A 75 -2.51 -2.33 -13.25
CA THR A 75 -2.29 -3.75 -12.97
C THR A 75 -0.97 -3.94 -12.25
N VAL A 76 -0.88 -4.99 -11.43
CA VAL A 76 0.34 -5.33 -10.71
C VAL A 76 1.33 -5.97 -11.67
N SER A 77 2.57 -5.47 -11.67
CA SER A 77 3.65 -6.05 -12.47
C SER A 77 4.12 -7.39 -11.89
N ALA A 78 4.96 -8.11 -12.64
CA ALA A 78 5.59 -9.33 -12.13
C ALA A 78 6.37 -9.05 -10.84
N LEU A 79 7.11 -7.93 -10.79
CA LEU A 79 7.84 -7.51 -9.59
C LEU A 79 6.87 -7.21 -8.44
N GLY A 80 5.79 -6.49 -8.72
CA GLY A 80 4.79 -6.15 -7.71
C GLY A 80 4.09 -7.38 -7.13
N LYS A 81 3.86 -8.41 -7.94
CA LYS A 81 3.23 -9.66 -7.47
C LYS A 81 4.05 -10.36 -6.40
N ARG A 82 5.35 -10.15 -6.39
CA ARG A 82 6.23 -10.71 -5.36
C ARG A 82 6.04 -10.07 -3.99
N LEU A 83 5.37 -8.94 -3.93
CA LEU A 83 5.01 -8.28 -2.67
C LEU A 83 3.75 -8.88 -2.01
N ARG A 84 3.02 -9.73 -2.71
CA ARG A 84 1.77 -10.27 -2.17
C ARG A 84 1.96 -11.01 -0.85
N PRO A 85 2.93 -11.94 -0.71
CA PRO A 85 3.17 -12.58 0.59
C PRO A 85 3.56 -11.59 1.68
N THR A 86 4.34 -10.58 1.33
CA THR A 86 4.77 -9.55 2.27
C THR A 86 3.57 -8.75 2.79
N LEU A 87 2.69 -8.31 1.90
CA LEU A 87 1.49 -7.56 2.30
C LEU A 87 0.52 -8.43 3.08
N GLY A 88 0.41 -9.71 2.73
CA GLY A 88 -0.39 -10.66 3.50
C GLY A 88 0.11 -10.80 4.94
N ALA A 89 1.42 -10.92 5.11
CA ALA A 89 2.04 -10.98 6.43
C ALA A 89 1.83 -9.68 7.21
N MET A 90 1.91 -8.54 6.53
CA MET A 90 1.64 -7.24 7.14
C MET A 90 0.19 -7.13 7.61
N MET A 91 -0.74 -7.65 6.84
CA MET A 91 -2.16 -7.67 7.22
C MET A 91 -2.37 -8.50 8.48
N GLU A 92 -1.78 -9.69 8.54
CA GLU A 92 -1.87 -10.56 9.71
C GLU A 92 -1.27 -9.90 10.95
N TRP A 93 -0.10 -9.33 10.80
CA TRP A 93 0.56 -8.66 11.93
C TRP A 93 -0.26 -7.47 12.42
N GLY A 94 -0.77 -6.66 11.49
CA GLY A 94 -1.60 -5.50 11.80
C GLY A 94 -2.88 -5.90 12.56
N GLU A 95 -3.51 -7.00 12.17
CA GLU A 95 -4.69 -7.51 12.87
C GLU A 95 -4.34 -7.98 14.28
N THR A 96 -3.23 -8.69 14.43
CA THR A 96 -2.73 -9.10 15.75
C THR A 96 -2.49 -7.89 16.64
N HIS A 97 -1.86 -6.86 16.11
CA HIS A 97 -1.60 -5.62 16.83
C HIS A 97 -2.89 -4.89 17.21
N ARG A 98 -3.88 -4.88 16.30
CA ARG A 98 -5.18 -4.26 16.57
C ARG A 98 -5.85 -4.95 17.76
N LEU A 99 -5.84 -6.26 17.81
CA LEU A 99 -6.40 -7.04 18.91
C LEU A 99 -5.64 -6.79 20.21
N TRP A 100 -4.32 -6.75 20.16
CA TRP A 100 -3.49 -6.43 21.30
C TRP A 100 -3.80 -5.04 21.86
N SER A 101 -3.92 -4.04 20.99
CA SER A 101 -4.25 -2.67 21.40
C SER A 101 -5.62 -2.60 22.06
N ALA A 102 -6.61 -3.30 21.52
CA ALA A 102 -7.96 -3.34 22.09
C ALA A 102 -7.95 -3.98 23.48
N THR A 103 -7.21 -5.08 23.64
CA THR A 103 -7.07 -5.76 24.94
C THR A 103 -6.37 -4.86 25.96
N ARG A 104 -5.30 -4.21 25.55
CA ARG A 104 -4.56 -3.27 26.42
C ARG A 104 -5.44 -2.11 26.87
N ASP A 105 -6.20 -1.53 25.95
CA ASP A 105 -7.07 -0.39 26.26
C ASP A 105 -8.22 -0.82 27.18
N ALA A 106 -8.80 -2.00 26.97
CA ALA A 106 -9.82 -2.56 27.84
C ALA A 106 -9.28 -2.80 29.26
N THR A 107 -8.09 -3.36 29.38
CA THR A 107 -7.42 -3.59 30.66
C THR A 107 -7.14 -2.27 31.37
N ARG A 108 -6.68 -1.27 30.63
CA ARG A 108 -6.41 0.07 31.18
C ARG A 108 -7.69 0.71 31.72
N SER A 109 -8.78 0.64 30.96
CA SER A 109 -10.07 1.19 31.39
C SER A 109 -10.61 0.46 32.61
N ALA A 110 -10.44 -0.87 32.72
CA ALA A 110 -10.88 -1.67 33.85
C ALA A 110 -10.04 -1.40 35.12
N GLY A 111 -8.76 -1.00 34.93
CA GLY A 111 -7.86 -0.69 36.03
C GLY A 111 -8.10 0.66 36.67
N ASP A 112 -8.81 1.54 36.01
CA ASP A 112 -9.16 2.86 36.53
C ASP A 112 -10.41 2.76 37.40
#